data_ff85ee5939c0b3328365150924ea6c25
#
_entry.id   ff85ee5939c0b3328365150924ea6c25
#
_cell.length_a   1.000
_cell.length_b   1.000
_cell.length_c   1.000
_cell.angle_alpha   90.00
_cell.angle_beta   90.00
_cell.angle_gamma   90.00
#
_symmetry.space_group_name_H-M   'P 1'
#
loop_
_entity.id
_entity.type
_entity.pdbx_description
1 polymer ?
#
loop_
_entity_poly.entity_id
_entity_poly.type
_entity_poly.pdbx_seq_one_letter_code
_entity_poly.pdbx_strand_id
1 'polypeptide(L)'
;GVMLSHRNLCTNIVISYHAHKTDEKDVWLSILPMPHTYEMSIGMLYPMFVGAKVYYLQKPPTATVLLAALKKVRPTIMLSVPLIIEKMYKASILPTIQKSRVLKWMHKKMAPVLYWFVGLRLKKTFGGRIKFFGIGGAKLNPAVEKFLKKAHFNYAIGYGMTECAPLICTAGVKQTHIGTTGGAAYGVDVKLIDVNPETGEGEIVVKGDNVMLGYYKDPERTKAAFSEDGWFRTNDLASVDE
;
A
#
# COMPACT_ATOMS: atom_id res chain seq x y z
N GLY A 1 -13.29 -12.21 -15.94
CA GLY A 1 -13.07 -10.86 -15.39
C GLY A 1 -13.88 -10.62 -14.13
N VAL A 2 -13.42 -9.70 -13.27
CA VAL A 2 -14.11 -9.32 -12.02
C VAL A 2 -15.11 -8.21 -12.32
N MET A 3 -16.36 -8.37 -11.89
CA MET A 3 -17.41 -7.35 -12.06
C MET A 3 -17.50 -6.46 -10.83
N LEU A 4 -17.10 -5.21 -10.98
CA LEU A 4 -17.17 -4.20 -9.94
C LEU A 4 -18.29 -3.19 -10.26
N SER A 5 -19.10 -2.87 -9.26
CA SER A 5 -20.12 -1.83 -9.34
C SER A 5 -19.54 -0.46 -8.95
N HIS A 6 -20.27 0.61 -9.29
CA HIS A 6 -19.98 1.94 -8.76
C HIS A 6 -19.96 1.97 -7.23
N ARG A 7 -20.85 1.20 -6.57
CA ARG A 7 -20.89 1.08 -5.11
C ARG A 7 -19.57 0.55 -4.56
N ASN A 8 -19.02 -0.52 -5.16
CA ASN A 8 -17.74 -1.08 -4.73
C ASN A 8 -16.61 -0.05 -4.81
N LEU A 9 -16.54 0.70 -5.93
CA LEU A 9 -15.52 1.73 -6.15
C LEU A 9 -15.69 2.92 -5.19
N CYS A 10 -16.93 3.43 -5.02
CA CYS A 10 -17.21 4.52 -4.10
C CYS A 10 -16.91 4.15 -2.64
N THR A 11 -17.21 2.91 -2.24
CA THR A 11 -16.84 2.39 -0.92
C THR A 11 -15.33 2.46 -0.69
N ASN A 12 -14.53 2.11 -1.70
CA ASN A 12 -13.07 2.23 -1.59
C ASN A 12 -12.57 3.68 -1.47
N ILE A 13 -13.28 4.66 -2.04
CA ILE A 13 -12.98 6.08 -1.81
C ILE A 13 -13.18 6.44 -0.33
N VAL A 14 -14.31 6.01 0.24
CA VAL A 14 -14.63 6.24 1.67
C VAL A 14 -13.60 5.55 2.57
N ILE A 15 -13.26 4.28 2.30
CA ILE A 15 -12.21 3.54 3.00
C ILE A 15 -10.89 4.31 2.97
N SER A 16 -10.49 4.79 1.78
CA SER A 16 -9.23 5.53 1.60
C SER A 16 -9.20 6.82 2.40
N TYR A 17 -10.32 7.55 2.44
CA TYR A 17 -10.47 8.77 3.23
C TYR A 17 -10.33 8.50 4.74
N HIS A 18 -10.89 7.39 5.24
CA HIS A 18 -10.73 6.99 6.65
C HIS A 18 -9.31 6.54 6.96
N ALA A 19 -8.64 5.82 6.06
CA ALA A 19 -7.26 5.38 6.23
C ALA A 19 -6.26 6.55 6.25
N HIS A 20 -6.45 7.51 5.36
CA HIS A 20 -5.61 8.71 5.28
C HIS A 20 -6.39 9.90 4.71
N LYS A 21 -6.82 10.79 5.59
CA LYS A 21 -7.52 12.03 5.20
C LYS A 21 -6.63 12.92 4.35
N THR A 22 -7.15 13.35 3.22
CA THR A 22 -6.50 14.24 2.27
C THR A 22 -7.45 15.34 1.83
N ASP A 23 -6.93 16.40 1.23
CA ASP A 23 -7.70 17.57 0.79
C ASP A 23 -7.23 18.05 -0.61
N GLU A 24 -7.84 19.12 -1.09
CA GLU A 24 -7.56 19.75 -2.38
C GLU A 24 -6.13 20.31 -2.53
N LYS A 25 -5.39 20.44 -1.42
CA LYS A 25 -3.99 20.92 -1.41
C LYS A 25 -3.00 19.79 -1.63
N ASP A 26 -3.46 18.54 -1.54
CA ASP A 26 -2.63 17.39 -1.75
C ASP A 26 -2.28 17.19 -3.23
N VAL A 27 -1.15 16.57 -3.46
CA VAL A 27 -0.60 16.35 -4.79
C VAL A 27 -0.21 14.87 -4.93
N TRP A 28 -0.88 14.19 -5.86
CA TRP A 28 -0.57 12.81 -6.22
C TRP A 28 0.45 12.74 -7.34
N LEU A 29 1.35 11.78 -7.27
CA LEU A 29 2.13 11.31 -8.40
C LEU A 29 1.73 9.86 -8.69
N SER A 30 0.98 9.67 -9.76
CA SER A 30 0.51 8.38 -10.25
C SER A 30 1.60 7.70 -11.06
N ILE A 31 2.00 6.50 -10.67
CA ILE A 31 3.10 5.74 -11.28
C ILE A 31 2.73 4.29 -11.60
N LEU A 32 1.59 3.83 -11.12
CA LEU A 32 1.11 2.47 -11.34
C LEU A 32 0.19 2.41 -12.58
N PRO A 33 -0.04 1.22 -13.15
CA PRO A 33 -0.97 1.07 -14.27
C PRO A 33 -2.40 1.45 -13.88
N MET A 34 -2.98 2.42 -14.59
CA MET A 34 -4.33 2.93 -14.34
C MET A 34 -5.44 1.85 -14.34
N PRO A 35 -5.40 0.81 -15.22
CA PRO A 35 -6.43 -0.23 -15.19
C PRO A 35 -6.40 -1.12 -13.94
N HIS A 36 -5.34 -1.07 -13.14
CA HIS A 36 -5.28 -1.82 -11.89
C HIS A 36 -6.15 -1.13 -10.83
N THR A 37 -7.02 -1.89 -10.14
CA THR A 37 -7.98 -1.34 -9.16
C THR A 37 -7.34 -0.48 -8.07
N TYR A 38 -6.13 -0.81 -7.65
CA TYR A 38 -5.37 -0.04 -6.67
C TYR A 38 -5.09 1.39 -7.16
N GLU A 39 -4.60 1.55 -8.38
CA GLU A 39 -4.34 2.87 -8.96
C GLU A 39 -5.65 3.57 -9.35
N MET A 40 -6.59 2.85 -9.96
CA MET A 40 -7.88 3.42 -10.38
C MET A 40 -8.66 3.97 -9.18
N SER A 41 -8.87 3.19 -8.13
CA SER A 41 -9.69 3.60 -6.99
C SER A 41 -8.97 4.65 -6.13
N ILE A 42 -7.71 4.41 -5.76
CA ILE A 42 -6.99 5.24 -4.79
C ILE A 42 -6.10 6.29 -5.46
N GLY A 43 -5.55 5.99 -6.63
CA GLY A 43 -4.67 6.93 -7.37
C GLY A 43 -5.41 7.89 -8.28
N MET A 44 -6.65 7.59 -8.68
CA MET A 44 -7.45 8.42 -9.57
C MET A 44 -8.77 8.87 -8.92
N LEU A 45 -9.66 7.93 -8.55
CA LEU A 45 -11.00 8.30 -8.08
C LEU A 45 -10.97 9.04 -6.74
N TYR A 46 -10.15 8.59 -5.80
CA TYR A 46 -10.06 9.25 -4.49
C TYR A 46 -9.52 10.69 -4.57
N PRO A 47 -8.39 11.01 -5.24
CA PRO A 47 -7.98 12.40 -5.39
C PRO A 47 -8.98 13.25 -6.18
N MET A 48 -9.71 12.70 -7.17
CA MET A 48 -10.80 13.42 -7.84
C MET A 48 -11.91 13.78 -6.88
N PHE A 49 -12.30 12.87 -6.01
CA PHE A 49 -13.34 13.09 -5.00
C PHE A 49 -12.99 14.23 -4.04
N VAL A 50 -11.73 14.35 -3.61
CA VAL A 50 -11.28 15.42 -2.69
C VAL A 50 -10.79 16.68 -3.41
N GLY A 51 -10.84 16.73 -4.74
CA GLY A 51 -10.40 17.89 -5.53
C GLY A 51 -8.89 18.09 -5.58
N ALA A 52 -8.10 17.04 -5.28
CA ALA A 52 -6.65 17.11 -5.26
C ALA A 52 -6.02 17.04 -6.67
N LYS A 53 -4.77 17.46 -6.78
CA LYS A 53 -4.03 17.42 -8.05
C LYS A 53 -3.39 16.06 -8.29
N VAL A 54 -3.57 15.51 -9.50
CA VAL A 54 -2.92 14.26 -9.92
C VAL A 54 -1.98 14.52 -11.10
N TYR A 55 -0.75 14.04 -10.98
CA TYR A 55 0.23 14.04 -12.07
C TYR A 55 0.49 12.60 -12.50
N TYR A 56 0.27 12.30 -13.77
CA TYR A 56 0.49 10.99 -14.36
C TYR A 56 1.84 10.94 -15.05
N LEU A 57 2.61 9.86 -14.83
CA LEU A 57 3.82 9.61 -15.60
C LEU A 57 3.45 9.16 -17.01
N GLN A 58 4.02 9.82 -18.02
CA GLN A 58 3.85 9.46 -19.44
C GLN A 58 4.75 8.30 -19.88
N LYS A 59 5.76 7.97 -19.07
CA LYS A 59 6.75 6.93 -19.35
C LYS A 59 6.81 5.94 -18.19
N PRO A 60 7.21 4.69 -18.44
CA PRO A 60 7.41 3.71 -17.35
C PRO A 60 8.30 4.27 -16.25
N PRO A 61 8.04 3.96 -14.97
CA PRO A 61 8.74 4.52 -13.80
C PRO A 61 10.16 3.93 -13.64
N THR A 62 11.04 4.19 -14.62
CA THR A 62 12.48 3.94 -14.44
C THR A 62 13.04 4.85 -13.36
N ALA A 63 14.18 4.51 -12.78
CA ALA A 63 14.80 5.33 -11.72
C ALA A 63 15.01 6.80 -12.16
N THR A 64 15.49 7.03 -13.37
CA THR A 64 15.73 8.37 -13.92
C THR A 64 14.44 9.16 -14.09
N VAL A 65 13.41 8.53 -14.70
CA VAL A 65 12.10 9.16 -14.94
C VAL A 65 11.43 9.50 -13.60
N LEU A 66 11.45 8.55 -12.66
CA LEU A 66 10.84 8.74 -11.34
C LEU A 66 11.53 9.86 -10.55
N LEU A 67 12.86 9.87 -10.48
CA LEU A 67 13.60 10.93 -9.76
C LEU A 67 13.35 12.33 -10.36
N ALA A 68 13.29 12.45 -11.69
CA ALA A 68 12.96 13.71 -12.34
C ALA A 68 11.53 14.17 -12.01
N ALA A 69 10.57 13.25 -12.05
CA ALA A 69 9.17 13.53 -11.68
C ALA A 69 9.03 13.93 -10.21
N LEU A 70 9.64 13.21 -9.28
CA LEU A 70 9.63 13.51 -7.85
C LEU A 70 10.17 14.91 -7.55
N LYS A 71 11.26 15.30 -8.20
CA LYS A 71 11.86 16.64 -8.07
C LYS A 71 10.94 17.75 -8.59
N LYS A 72 10.26 17.50 -9.73
CA LYS A 72 9.37 18.47 -10.38
C LYS A 72 8.03 18.60 -9.67
N VAL A 73 7.38 17.47 -9.39
CA VAL A 73 6.01 17.40 -8.84
C VAL A 73 6.00 17.64 -7.34
N ARG A 74 6.99 17.14 -6.61
CA ARG A 74 7.06 17.18 -5.14
C ARG A 74 5.77 16.67 -4.50
N PRO A 75 5.39 15.39 -4.74
CA PRO A 75 4.12 14.87 -4.31
C PRO A 75 3.97 14.83 -2.78
N THR A 76 2.72 14.91 -2.31
CA THR A 76 2.37 14.64 -0.92
C THR A 76 1.90 13.20 -0.74
N ILE A 77 1.33 12.62 -1.78
CA ILE A 77 0.78 11.25 -1.77
C ILE A 77 1.35 10.48 -2.96
N MET A 78 1.73 9.24 -2.72
CA MET A 78 2.10 8.27 -3.75
C MET A 78 1.62 6.88 -3.39
N LEU A 79 1.22 6.13 -4.41
CA LEU A 79 1.00 4.70 -4.33
C LEU A 79 2.15 3.97 -4.99
N SER A 80 2.52 2.82 -4.45
CA SER A 80 3.65 2.05 -4.93
C SER A 80 3.46 0.56 -4.68
N VAL A 81 4.31 -0.22 -5.32
CA VAL A 81 4.49 -1.65 -5.04
C VAL A 81 5.85 -1.88 -4.37
N PRO A 82 6.02 -2.96 -3.60
CA PRO A 82 7.27 -3.27 -2.89
C PRO A 82 8.52 -3.17 -3.76
N LEU A 83 8.43 -3.66 -5.00
CA LEU A 83 9.54 -3.71 -5.94
C LEU A 83 10.23 -2.35 -6.15
N ILE A 84 9.48 -1.25 -6.17
CA ILE A 84 10.03 0.09 -6.41
C ILE A 84 10.90 0.54 -5.24
N ILE A 85 10.36 0.49 -4.02
CA ILE A 85 11.10 0.94 -2.82
C ILE A 85 12.24 -0.04 -2.47
N GLU A 86 12.06 -1.34 -2.71
CA GLU A 86 13.12 -2.32 -2.53
C GLU A 86 14.29 -2.13 -3.49
N LYS A 87 14.02 -1.82 -4.77
CA LYS A 87 15.08 -1.46 -5.73
C LYS A 87 15.81 -0.20 -5.30
N MET A 88 15.11 0.82 -4.83
CA MET A 88 15.74 2.04 -4.32
C MET A 88 16.63 1.74 -3.10
N TYR A 89 16.15 0.91 -2.18
CA TYR A 89 16.92 0.50 -1.00
C TYR A 89 18.19 -0.27 -1.41
N LYS A 90 18.05 -1.32 -2.24
CA LYS A 90 19.16 -2.20 -2.66
C LYS A 90 20.16 -1.49 -3.57
N ALA A 91 19.69 -0.66 -4.51
CA ALA A 91 20.55 -0.03 -5.51
C ALA A 91 21.22 1.27 -5.03
N SER A 92 20.63 1.99 -4.09
CA SER A 92 21.12 3.33 -3.70
C SER A 92 21.47 3.43 -2.22
N ILE A 93 20.59 2.97 -1.32
CA ILE A 93 20.74 3.20 0.11
C ILE A 93 21.79 2.26 0.70
N LEU A 94 21.61 0.96 0.51
CA LEU A 94 22.49 -0.07 1.08
C LEU A 94 23.95 0.05 0.59
N PRO A 95 24.24 0.21 -0.72
CA PRO A 95 25.60 0.41 -1.19
C PRO A 95 26.26 1.67 -0.64
N THR A 96 25.51 2.76 -0.46
CA THR A 96 26.03 4.01 0.12
C THR A 96 26.50 3.78 1.55
N ILE A 97 25.71 3.07 2.36
CA ILE A 97 26.09 2.71 3.74
C ILE A 97 27.32 1.80 3.72
N GLN A 98 27.36 0.81 2.81
CA GLN A 98 28.44 -0.18 2.75
C GLN A 98 29.77 0.35 2.21
N LYS A 99 29.79 1.37 1.36
CA LYS A 99 31.02 1.94 0.79
C LYS A 99 31.78 2.83 1.78
N SER A 100 31.13 3.47 2.73
CA SER A 100 31.73 4.37 3.69
C SER A 100 32.10 3.66 5.00
N ARG A 101 33.37 3.72 5.41
CA ARG A 101 33.82 3.19 6.71
C ARG A 101 33.07 3.83 7.88
N VAL A 102 32.83 5.14 7.81
CA VAL A 102 32.10 5.90 8.83
C VAL A 102 30.65 5.45 8.89
N LEU A 103 29.95 5.33 7.75
CA LEU A 103 28.55 4.91 7.71
C LEU A 103 28.39 3.44 8.15
N LYS A 104 29.36 2.56 7.83
CA LYS A 104 29.38 1.19 8.35
C LYS A 104 29.50 1.17 9.89
N TRP A 105 30.40 1.98 10.42
CA TRP A 105 30.57 2.09 11.87
C TRP A 105 29.29 2.64 12.53
N MET A 106 28.71 3.72 11.98
CA MET A 106 27.43 4.25 12.43
C MET A 106 26.30 3.23 12.35
N HIS A 107 26.24 2.46 11.27
CA HIS A 107 25.24 1.38 11.11
C HIS A 107 25.35 0.33 12.23
N LYS A 108 26.58 -0.01 12.65
CA LYS A 108 26.82 -1.00 13.72
C LYS A 108 26.57 -0.43 15.11
N LYS A 109 26.93 0.83 15.37
CA LYS A 109 26.95 1.43 16.72
C LYS A 109 25.83 2.43 16.97
N MET A 110 25.36 3.13 15.94
CA MET A 110 24.39 4.24 16.02
C MET A 110 23.33 4.14 14.91
N ALA A 111 22.85 2.93 14.64
CA ALA A 111 21.90 2.68 13.56
C ALA A 111 20.65 3.61 13.57
N PRO A 112 20.01 3.93 14.70
CA PRO A 112 18.88 4.86 14.71
C PRO A 112 19.23 6.26 14.18
N VAL A 113 20.37 6.79 14.59
CA VAL A 113 20.85 8.11 14.13
C VAL A 113 21.15 8.10 12.64
N LEU A 114 21.87 7.06 12.16
CA LEU A 114 22.14 6.90 10.74
C LEU A 114 20.84 6.82 9.93
N TYR A 115 19.90 6.00 10.35
CA TYR A 115 18.64 5.83 9.63
C TYR A 115 17.78 7.09 9.64
N TRP A 116 17.82 7.88 10.68
CA TRP A 116 17.17 9.18 10.73
C TRP A 116 17.73 10.12 9.65
N PHE A 117 19.06 10.25 9.52
CA PHE A 117 19.70 11.06 8.46
C PHE A 117 19.40 10.54 7.06
N VAL A 118 19.45 9.21 6.87
CA VAL A 118 19.10 8.58 5.58
C VAL A 118 17.63 8.83 5.26
N GLY A 119 16.75 8.77 6.26
CA GLY A 119 15.34 9.07 6.13
C GLY A 119 15.06 10.51 5.69
N LEU A 120 15.76 11.49 6.25
CA LEU A 120 15.67 12.89 5.80
C LEU A 120 16.08 13.03 4.34
N ARG A 121 17.17 12.36 3.93
CA ARG A 121 17.61 12.35 2.54
C ARG A 121 16.62 11.66 1.63
N LEU A 122 16.03 10.54 2.06
CA LEU A 122 14.98 9.84 1.34
C LEU A 122 13.75 10.73 1.14
N LYS A 123 13.24 11.36 2.20
CA LYS A 123 12.13 12.33 2.12
C LYS A 123 12.44 13.45 1.14
N LYS A 124 13.67 14.00 1.15
CA LYS A 124 14.11 15.04 0.20
C LYS A 124 14.09 14.52 -1.24
N THR A 125 14.49 13.26 -1.48
CA THR A 125 14.42 12.60 -2.80
C THR A 125 12.98 12.52 -3.30
N PHE A 126 12.02 12.25 -2.40
CA PHE A 126 10.59 12.28 -2.69
C PHE A 126 9.97 13.69 -2.75
N GLY A 127 10.79 14.74 -2.87
CA GLY A 127 10.33 16.13 -2.99
C GLY A 127 10.12 16.85 -1.66
N GLY A 128 10.41 16.21 -0.53
CA GLY A 128 10.38 16.79 0.82
C GLY A 128 8.98 17.01 1.42
N ARG A 129 7.92 16.61 0.73
CA ARG A 129 6.52 16.88 1.14
C ARG A 129 5.67 15.63 1.34
N ILE A 130 6.26 14.43 1.18
CA ILE A 130 5.50 13.18 1.25
C ILE A 130 4.82 13.00 2.62
N LYS A 131 3.52 12.93 2.63
CA LYS A 131 2.65 12.70 3.80
C LYS A 131 2.27 11.23 3.89
N PHE A 132 2.05 10.60 2.74
CA PHE A 132 1.61 9.21 2.63
C PHE A 132 2.26 8.50 1.45
N PHE A 133 2.87 7.36 1.71
CA PHE A 133 3.42 6.45 0.72
C PHE A 133 2.77 5.09 0.91
N GLY A 134 1.70 4.84 0.15
CA GLY A 134 0.97 3.57 0.21
C GLY A 134 1.72 2.46 -0.52
N ILE A 135 1.87 1.31 0.13
CA ILE A 135 2.51 0.12 -0.45
C ILE A 135 1.49 -1.00 -0.45
N GLY A 136 1.22 -1.55 -1.63
CA GLY A 136 0.25 -2.64 -1.81
C GLY A 136 0.66 -3.60 -2.91
N GLY A 137 -0.14 -4.65 -3.12
CA GLY A 137 0.00 -5.60 -4.21
C GLY A 137 0.99 -6.75 -3.99
N ALA A 138 1.82 -6.71 -2.96
CA ALA A 138 2.68 -7.83 -2.55
C ALA A 138 3.29 -7.59 -1.15
N LYS A 139 3.83 -8.64 -0.55
CA LYS A 139 4.53 -8.55 0.75
C LYS A 139 5.83 -7.74 0.60
N LEU A 140 6.01 -6.74 1.46
CA LEU A 140 7.24 -5.95 1.53
C LEU A 140 8.36 -6.74 2.23
N ASN A 141 9.58 -6.63 1.72
CA ASN A 141 10.73 -7.25 2.35
C ASN A 141 10.94 -6.72 3.79
N PRO A 142 11.01 -7.59 4.82
CA PRO A 142 11.08 -7.17 6.21
C PRO A 142 12.27 -6.27 6.55
N ALA A 143 13.41 -6.43 5.88
CA ALA A 143 14.58 -5.58 6.10
C ALA A 143 14.35 -4.15 5.57
N VAL A 144 13.64 -4.03 4.45
CA VAL A 144 13.26 -2.74 3.87
C VAL A 144 12.22 -2.06 4.74
N GLU A 145 11.24 -2.80 5.22
CA GLU A 145 10.22 -2.27 6.12
C GLU A 145 10.81 -1.77 7.43
N LYS A 146 11.66 -2.56 8.09
CA LYS A 146 12.43 -2.15 9.28
C LYS A 146 13.25 -0.89 9.04
N PHE A 147 13.84 -0.77 7.84
CA PHE A 147 14.56 0.43 7.45
C PHE A 147 13.61 1.64 7.34
N LEU A 148 12.48 1.54 6.61
CA LEU A 148 11.51 2.63 6.46
C LEU A 148 10.97 3.12 7.80
N LYS A 149 10.65 2.19 8.72
CA LYS A 149 10.18 2.52 10.08
C LYS A 149 11.24 3.28 10.87
N LYS A 150 12.49 2.78 10.91
CA LYS A 150 13.61 3.44 11.59
C LYS A 150 14.04 4.76 10.93
N ALA A 151 13.84 4.91 9.65
CA ALA A 151 14.05 6.13 8.89
C ALA A 151 12.93 7.17 9.07
N HIS A 152 11.89 6.84 9.83
CA HIS A 152 10.68 7.66 10.00
C HIS A 152 10.08 8.10 8.66
N PHE A 153 10.11 7.22 7.65
CA PHE A 153 9.49 7.47 6.37
C PHE A 153 7.99 7.25 6.48
N ASN A 154 7.20 8.12 5.87
CA ASN A 154 5.73 8.10 5.97
C ASN A 154 5.13 7.05 5.04
N TYR A 155 5.25 5.77 5.38
CA TYR A 155 4.67 4.66 4.62
C TYR A 155 3.50 4.02 5.36
N ALA A 156 2.66 3.36 4.60
CA ALA A 156 1.62 2.47 5.10
C ALA A 156 1.50 1.26 4.17
N ILE A 157 1.17 0.11 4.72
CA ILE A 157 0.92 -1.11 3.96
C ILE A 157 -0.57 -1.40 4.05
N GLY A 158 -1.18 -1.75 2.92
CA GLY A 158 -2.55 -2.23 2.85
C GLY A 158 -2.60 -3.60 2.17
N TYR A 159 -3.66 -4.35 2.47
CA TYR A 159 -3.99 -5.61 1.85
C TYR A 159 -5.32 -5.51 1.11
N GLY A 160 -5.37 -6.16 -0.04
CA GLY A 160 -6.58 -6.22 -0.84
C GLY A 160 -6.37 -6.94 -2.16
N MET A 161 -7.44 -7.04 -2.91
CA MET A 161 -7.48 -7.73 -4.19
C MET A 161 -8.55 -7.13 -5.11
N THR A 162 -8.48 -7.43 -6.40
CA THR A 162 -9.39 -6.86 -7.40
C THR A 162 -10.86 -7.10 -7.03
N GLU A 163 -11.18 -8.25 -6.48
CA GLU A 163 -12.51 -8.66 -6.03
C GLU A 163 -13.08 -7.79 -4.90
N CYS A 164 -12.23 -6.97 -4.24
CA CYS A 164 -12.62 -6.05 -3.18
C CYS A 164 -12.40 -4.57 -3.53
N ALA A 165 -12.10 -4.24 -4.78
CA ALA A 165 -12.09 -2.92 -5.40
C ALA A 165 -11.11 -1.82 -4.87
N PRO A 166 -9.92 -2.04 -4.27
CA PRO A 166 -9.31 -3.29 -3.88
C PRO A 166 -9.25 -3.57 -2.37
N LEU A 167 -9.50 -2.58 -1.47
CA LEU A 167 -9.05 -2.59 -0.06
C LEU A 167 -9.86 -3.53 0.82
N ILE A 168 -9.14 -4.35 1.60
CA ILE A 168 -9.67 -5.23 2.65
C ILE A 168 -9.13 -4.81 4.01
N CYS A 169 -7.79 -4.65 4.12
CA CYS A 169 -7.15 -4.17 5.35
C CYS A 169 -6.32 -2.92 5.07
N THR A 170 -6.33 -1.99 6.00
CA THR A 170 -5.63 -0.71 5.87
C THR A 170 -5.04 -0.25 7.19
N ALA A 171 -3.95 0.50 7.11
CA ALA A 171 -3.41 1.25 8.23
C ALA A 171 -3.07 2.68 7.81
N GLY A 172 -3.24 3.63 8.71
CA GLY A 172 -2.64 4.95 8.56
C GLY A 172 -1.13 4.90 8.85
N VAL A 173 -0.38 5.91 8.41
CA VAL A 173 1.09 5.98 8.62
C VAL A 173 1.50 5.77 10.09
N LYS A 174 0.74 6.34 11.04
CA LYS A 174 1.02 6.22 12.48
C LYS A 174 0.63 4.84 13.05
N GLN A 175 -0.31 4.16 12.42
CA GLN A 175 -0.86 2.88 12.82
C GLN A 175 -0.17 1.68 12.16
N THR A 176 0.77 1.94 11.25
CA THR A 176 1.51 0.89 10.56
C THR A 176 2.46 0.19 11.53
N HIS A 177 2.27 -1.12 11.70
CA HIS A 177 3.14 -2.03 12.45
C HIS A 177 3.97 -2.87 11.48
N ILE A 178 5.22 -3.19 11.87
CA ILE A 178 6.12 -3.97 11.00
C ILE A 178 5.58 -5.40 10.85
N GLY A 179 5.46 -5.84 9.60
CA GLY A 179 5.01 -7.18 9.24
C GLY A 179 3.51 -7.33 9.14
N THR A 180 2.73 -6.24 9.35
CA THR A 180 1.27 -6.28 9.27
C THR A 180 0.74 -5.46 8.09
N THR A 181 -0.50 -5.74 7.69
CA THR A 181 -1.21 -5.01 6.63
C THR A 181 -2.28 -4.07 7.19
N GLY A 182 -2.31 -3.89 8.52
CA GLY A 182 -3.33 -3.12 9.22
C GLY A 182 -4.57 -3.94 9.55
N GLY A 183 -5.52 -3.31 10.23
CA GLY A 183 -6.81 -3.91 10.58
C GLY A 183 -7.82 -3.86 9.43
N ALA A 184 -9.01 -4.41 9.67
CA ALA A 184 -10.13 -4.34 8.74
C ALA A 184 -10.39 -2.90 8.30
N ALA A 185 -10.61 -2.71 7.01
CA ALA A 185 -10.89 -1.41 6.43
C ALA A 185 -12.24 -0.86 6.94
N TYR A 186 -12.41 0.44 6.93
CA TYR A 186 -13.64 1.08 7.40
C TYR A 186 -14.88 0.54 6.68
N GLY A 187 -15.84 0.02 7.45
CA GLY A 187 -17.08 -0.55 6.91
C GLY A 187 -16.93 -1.89 6.20
N VAL A 188 -15.81 -2.57 6.40
CA VAL A 188 -15.53 -3.92 5.87
C VAL A 188 -15.43 -4.90 7.03
N ASP A 189 -16.21 -5.97 6.97
CA ASP A 189 -16.11 -7.06 7.93
C ASP A 189 -15.07 -8.07 7.44
N VAL A 190 -14.13 -8.40 8.31
CA VAL A 190 -13.04 -9.36 8.03
C VAL A 190 -12.96 -10.36 9.18
N LYS A 191 -12.89 -11.62 8.86
CA LYS A 191 -12.63 -12.68 9.85
C LYS A 191 -11.75 -13.78 9.25
N LEU A 192 -11.17 -14.60 10.11
CA LEU A 192 -10.47 -15.81 9.72
C LEU A 192 -11.39 -17.01 9.91
N ILE A 193 -11.37 -17.92 8.95
CA ILE A 193 -12.03 -19.23 9.03
C ILE A 193 -10.98 -20.34 8.93
N ASP A 194 -11.36 -21.54 9.31
CA ASP A 194 -10.50 -22.73 9.24
C ASP A 194 -9.14 -22.50 9.93
N VAL A 195 -9.18 -21.84 11.10
CA VAL A 195 -7.97 -21.42 11.81
C VAL A 195 -7.24 -22.65 12.35
N ASN A 196 -5.97 -22.79 11.97
CA ASN A 196 -5.09 -23.80 12.53
C ASN A 196 -4.76 -23.45 14.00
N PRO A 197 -5.08 -24.30 14.97
CA PRO A 197 -4.87 -24.02 16.38
C PRO A 197 -3.39 -23.92 16.79
N GLU A 198 -2.46 -24.49 16.00
CA GLU A 198 -1.03 -24.46 16.31
C GLU A 198 -0.36 -23.18 15.80
N THR A 199 -0.77 -22.69 14.62
CA THR A 199 -0.14 -21.50 13.99
C THR A 199 -0.96 -20.23 14.14
N GLY A 200 -2.25 -20.33 14.45
CA GLY A 200 -3.19 -19.22 14.43
C GLY A 200 -3.52 -18.70 13.03
N GLU A 201 -3.06 -19.38 11.98
CA GLU A 201 -3.34 -19.01 10.59
C GLU A 201 -4.68 -19.56 10.13
N GLY A 202 -5.45 -18.71 9.46
CA GLY A 202 -6.73 -19.07 8.86
C GLY A 202 -6.96 -18.36 7.54
N GLU A 203 -7.95 -18.80 6.77
CA GLU A 203 -8.34 -18.13 5.53
C GLU A 203 -9.05 -16.81 5.84
N ILE A 204 -8.65 -15.73 5.17
CA ILE A 204 -9.33 -14.44 5.24
C ILE A 204 -10.65 -14.54 4.47
N VAL A 205 -11.76 -14.20 5.13
CA VAL A 205 -13.04 -13.99 4.48
C VAL A 205 -13.56 -12.59 4.73
N VAL A 206 -14.24 -12.03 3.73
CA VAL A 206 -14.60 -10.62 3.66
C VAL A 206 -16.08 -10.43 3.37
N LYS A 207 -16.70 -9.46 4.03
CA LYS A 207 -18.06 -9.02 3.74
C LYS A 207 -18.14 -7.50 3.78
N GLY A 208 -18.73 -6.89 2.76
CA GLY A 208 -18.85 -5.43 2.69
C GLY A 208 -19.22 -4.95 1.31
N ASP A 209 -19.54 -3.65 1.24
CA ASP A 209 -19.92 -2.97 -0.01
C ASP A 209 -18.77 -2.82 -1.01
N ASN A 210 -17.55 -3.12 -0.60
CA ASN A 210 -16.35 -3.18 -1.45
C ASN A 210 -16.25 -4.48 -2.26
N VAL A 211 -16.98 -5.54 -1.88
CA VAL A 211 -16.88 -6.86 -2.50
C VAL A 211 -17.60 -6.88 -3.85
N MET A 212 -16.99 -7.53 -4.83
CA MET A 212 -17.46 -7.67 -6.22
C MET A 212 -18.88 -8.25 -6.35
N LEU A 213 -19.49 -8.03 -7.51
CA LEU A 213 -20.73 -8.71 -7.89
C LEU A 213 -20.51 -10.17 -8.31
N GLY A 214 -19.30 -10.53 -8.71
CA GLY A 214 -18.93 -11.86 -9.15
C GLY A 214 -17.99 -11.84 -10.36
N TYR A 215 -17.76 -13.00 -10.96
CA TYR A 215 -16.94 -13.15 -12.16
C TYR A 215 -17.81 -13.09 -13.42
N TYR A 216 -17.38 -12.29 -14.39
CA TYR A 216 -18.11 -12.07 -15.64
C TYR A 216 -18.27 -13.37 -16.44
N LYS A 217 -19.52 -13.72 -16.74
CA LYS A 217 -19.93 -14.97 -17.44
C LYS A 217 -19.41 -16.26 -16.79
N ASP A 218 -19.23 -16.25 -15.47
CA ASP A 218 -18.73 -17.41 -14.71
C ASP A 218 -19.51 -17.55 -13.38
N PRO A 219 -20.78 -17.98 -13.44
CA PRO A 219 -21.62 -18.09 -12.25
C PRO A 219 -21.15 -19.19 -11.30
N GLU A 220 -20.57 -20.27 -11.80
CA GLU A 220 -20.07 -21.37 -10.98
C GLU A 220 -18.88 -20.92 -10.13
N ARG A 221 -17.89 -20.27 -10.76
CA ARG A 221 -16.77 -19.69 -10.03
C ARG A 221 -17.23 -18.60 -9.07
N THR A 222 -18.23 -17.81 -9.45
CA THR A 222 -18.81 -16.80 -8.54
C THR A 222 -19.40 -17.48 -7.32
N LYS A 223 -20.22 -18.52 -7.49
CA LYS A 223 -20.81 -19.27 -6.39
C LYS A 223 -19.75 -19.91 -5.48
N ALA A 224 -18.69 -20.48 -6.07
CA ALA A 224 -17.59 -21.09 -5.32
C ALA A 224 -16.74 -20.08 -4.53
N ALA A 225 -16.75 -18.79 -4.93
CA ALA A 225 -16.00 -17.74 -4.25
C ALA A 225 -16.71 -17.20 -3.00
N PHE A 226 -17.97 -17.56 -2.77
CA PHE A 226 -18.73 -17.12 -1.61
C PHE A 226 -19.17 -18.31 -0.76
N SER A 227 -19.16 -18.10 0.56
CA SER A 227 -19.80 -19.04 1.49
C SER A 227 -21.33 -18.91 1.44
N GLU A 228 -22.06 -19.90 1.99
CA GLU A 228 -23.52 -19.89 2.04
C GLU A 228 -24.11 -18.69 2.76
N ASP A 229 -23.40 -18.14 3.76
CA ASP A 229 -23.76 -16.95 4.52
C ASP A 229 -23.24 -15.63 3.90
N GLY A 230 -22.72 -15.71 2.65
CA GLY A 230 -22.41 -14.55 1.80
C GLY A 230 -21.04 -13.90 2.09
N TRP A 231 -20.11 -14.59 2.74
CA TRP A 231 -18.72 -14.13 2.87
C TRP A 231 -17.93 -14.49 1.61
N PHE A 232 -17.19 -13.51 1.08
CA PHE A 232 -16.23 -13.73 0.00
C PHE A 232 -14.98 -14.39 0.55
N ARG A 233 -14.56 -15.49 -0.05
CA ARG A 233 -13.37 -16.28 0.28
C ARG A 233 -12.17 -15.76 -0.53
N THR A 234 -11.14 -15.27 0.16
CA THR A 234 -9.96 -14.71 -0.53
C THR A 234 -8.97 -15.77 -0.98
N ASN A 235 -9.00 -16.95 -0.38
CA ASN A 235 -8.00 -18.02 -0.48
C ASN A 235 -6.59 -17.56 0.00
N ASP A 236 -6.49 -16.44 0.70
CA ASP A 236 -5.26 -15.98 1.33
C ASP A 236 -5.29 -16.34 2.82
N LEU A 237 -4.13 -16.76 3.35
CA LEU A 237 -3.95 -17.10 4.76
C LEU A 237 -3.36 -15.92 5.52
N ALA A 238 -3.85 -15.72 6.74
CA ALA A 238 -3.30 -14.74 7.67
C ALA A 238 -3.44 -15.21 9.12
N SER A 239 -2.68 -14.59 10.01
CA SER A 239 -2.89 -14.61 11.45
C SER A 239 -3.20 -13.19 11.95
N VAL A 240 -3.86 -13.09 13.09
CA VAL A 240 -4.12 -11.83 13.77
C VAL A 240 -3.05 -11.65 14.86
N ASP A 241 -2.36 -10.51 14.87
CA ASP A 241 -1.48 -10.11 15.96
C ASP A 241 -2.30 -9.51 17.11
N GLU A 242 -1.76 -9.59 18.33
CA GLU A 242 -2.37 -9.04 19.54
C GLU A 242 -2.44 -7.51 19.54
#